data_6e86a4f474580374a48334fc70d891a4
#
_entry.id   6e86a4f474580374a48334fc70d891a4
#
_cell.length_a   1.000
_cell.length_b   1.000
_cell.length_c   1.000
_cell.angle_alpha   90.00
_cell.angle_beta   90.00
_cell.angle_gamma   90.00
#
_symmetry.space_group_name_H-M   'P 1'
#
loop_
_entity.id
_entity.type
_entity.pdbx_description
1 polymer ?
#
loop_
_entity_poly.entity_id
_entity_poly.type
_entity_poly.pdbx_seq_one_letter_code
_entity_poly.pdbx_strand_id
1 'polypeptide(L)'
;MKRISSIILTILACCMTCNAGDINDDTEVFYRQSHSAVDLNYDSNRKTIDTIVAKLQLLTESDSLFALKCLKFIGTASPEGTVAYNNYLSGQRADNMMKYIKSVVTLPDSLRLSSEAAGRNWVGLYVLVDNDPNVPARSEVMAYLTTVLDDFFAGQSDNAAHLEGLKMIDGGQAYAYMYNNMFPKLRESIIHIEYEFKPYEKLQPLGVPVFDPALKYAMPDTELIPVGMSSNEEHNFYMALKTNMLYDALALPSLSAEFYLGKDFSIVGNWTYGWWDTDRSHRYWRAYGGDVAVRWWFGSKEKDKPLTVHNIGVYGGVLTYYFEFGGLGHMGG
;
A
#
# COMPACT_ATOMS: atom_id res chain seq x y z
N MET A 1 -19.11 3.89 -11.42
CA MET A 1 -18.21 3.11 -10.56
C MET A 1 -16.82 2.88 -11.16
N LYS A 2 -16.62 2.46 -12.41
CA LYS A 2 -15.26 2.30 -13.02
C LYS A 2 -14.45 3.59 -13.20
N ARG A 3 -15.09 4.78 -13.27
CA ARG A 3 -14.39 6.08 -13.44
C ARG A 3 -13.79 6.62 -12.14
N ILE A 4 -14.39 6.33 -11.00
CA ILE A 4 -14.02 6.91 -9.68
C ILE A 4 -12.80 6.21 -9.06
N SER A 5 -12.66 4.89 -9.20
CA SER A 5 -11.40 4.21 -8.83
C SER A 5 -10.21 4.72 -9.65
N SER A 6 -10.47 5.14 -10.91
CA SER A 6 -9.46 5.80 -11.75
C SER A 6 -9.13 7.22 -11.29
N ILE A 7 -10.05 7.88 -10.62
CA ILE A 7 -9.97 9.29 -10.20
C ILE A 7 -9.14 9.43 -8.92
N ILE A 8 -9.35 8.57 -7.92
CA ILE A 8 -8.49 8.47 -6.72
C ILE A 8 -7.05 8.13 -7.15
N LEU A 9 -6.91 7.27 -8.14
CA LEU A 9 -5.62 6.94 -8.75
C LEU A 9 -4.97 8.13 -9.48
N THR A 10 -5.74 9.08 -10.00
CA THR A 10 -5.21 10.20 -10.81
C THR A 10 -4.77 11.39 -9.96
N ILE A 11 -5.36 11.63 -8.80
CA ILE A 11 -4.84 12.61 -7.81
C ILE A 11 -3.53 12.09 -7.18
N LEU A 12 -3.41 10.79 -6.94
CA LEU A 12 -2.13 10.13 -6.65
C LEU A 12 -1.19 10.09 -7.88
N ALA A 13 -1.72 10.03 -9.10
CA ALA A 13 -0.94 9.87 -10.34
C ALA A 13 -0.14 11.11 -10.78
N CYS A 14 -0.34 12.28 -10.18
CA CYS A 14 0.51 13.44 -10.46
C CYS A 14 1.92 13.32 -9.85
N CYS A 15 2.20 12.24 -9.12
CA CYS A 15 3.54 11.87 -8.63
C CYS A 15 4.13 10.61 -9.28
N MET A 16 3.43 9.98 -10.25
CA MET A 16 3.90 8.72 -10.83
C MET A 16 4.92 8.93 -11.97
N THR A 17 6.16 9.20 -11.58
CA THR A 17 7.31 8.52 -12.18
C THR A 17 7.74 7.39 -11.23
N CYS A 18 6.80 6.54 -10.82
CA CYS A 18 7.13 5.34 -10.04
C CYS A 18 7.80 4.32 -10.94
N ASN A 19 9.08 4.05 -10.68
CA ASN A 19 9.75 2.86 -11.19
C ASN A 19 9.15 1.61 -10.53
N ALA A 20 9.19 0.47 -11.19
CA ALA A 20 8.58 -0.80 -10.78
C ALA A 20 9.10 -1.42 -9.45
N GLY A 21 9.71 -0.64 -8.57
CA GLY A 21 10.25 -1.04 -7.27
C GLY A 21 9.89 -0.09 -6.13
N ASP A 22 9.16 1.00 -6.41
CA ASP A 22 8.82 2.00 -5.38
C ASP A 22 7.62 1.55 -4.56
N ILE A 23 7.74 1.62 -3.24
CA ILE A 23 6.68 1.31 -2.28
C ILE A 23 6.17 2.63 -1.72
N ASN A 24 4.85 2.81 -1.74
CA ASN A 24 4.18 3.99 -1.22
C ASN A 24 3.37 3.64 0.02
N ASP A 25 3.39 4.51 1.00
CA ASP A 25 2.61 4.38 2.22
C ASP A 25 2.07 5.75 2.65
N ASP A 26 0.76 5.80 2.87
CA ASP A 26 0.06 7.01 3.26
C ASP A 26 -0.47 6.87 4.69
N THR A 27 -0.28 7.91 5.49
CA THR A 27 -0.74 7.93 6.88
C THR A 27 -1.34 9.28 7.23
N GLU A 28 -2.45 9.29 7.94
CA GLU A 28 -3.25 10.47 8.26
C GLU A 28 -3.06 10.91 9.71
N VAL A 29 -2.88 12.23 9.90
CA VAL A 29 -2.82 12.88 11.22
C VAL A 29 -3.89 13.96 11.29
N PHE A 30 -4.74 13.92 12.31
CA PHE A 30 -5.94 14.75 12.41
C PHE A 30 -5.76 16.03 13.21
N TYR A 31 -6.57 17.04 12.90
CA TYR A 31 -6.52 18.36 13.54
C TYR A 31 -7.89 18.81 14.06
N ARG A 32 -7.85 19.56 15.15
CA ARG A 32 -9.03 20.29 15.61
C ARG A 32 -9.45 21.36 14.61
N GLN A 33 -10.71 21.74 14.62
CA GLN A 33 -11.22 22.82 13.78
C GLN A 33 -10.38 24.10 13.97
N SER A 34 -10.01 24.73 12.86
CA SER A 34 -9.20 25.96 12.82
C SER A 34 -7.81 25.88 13.48
N HIS A 35 -7.31 24.67 13.76
CA HIS A 35 -5.97 24.46 14.29
C HIS A 35 -5.06 23.82 13.23
N SER A 36 -3.77 24.22 13.29
CA SER A 36 -2.71 23.66 12.43
C SER A 36 -1.52 23.12 13.22
N ALA A 37 -1.50 23.32 14.55
CA ALA A 37 -0.48 22.71 15.39
C ALA A 37 -0.74 21.22 15.59
N VAL A 38 0.33 20.42 15.55
CA VAL A 38 0.26 18.98 15.79
C VAL A 38 -0.09 18.72 17.25
N ASP A 39 -1.23 18.12 17.52
CA ASP A 39 -1.71 17.76 18.86
C ASP A 39 -1.68 16.24 19.01
N LEU A 40 -0.70 15.73 19.74
CA LEU A 40 -0.53 14.30 20.00
C LEU A 40 -1.67 13.68 20.83
N ASN A 41 -2.44 14.49 21.54
CA ASN A 41 -3.53 14.02 22.39
C ASN A 41 -4.89 14.09 21.67
N TYR A 42 -4.90 14.51 20.39
CA TYR A 42 -6.12 14.55 19.61
C TYR A 42 -6.27 13.26 18.81
N ASP A 43 -7.44 12.62 18.89
CA ASP A 43 -7.76 11.36 18.20
C ASP A 43 -6.69 10.26 18.43
N SER A 44 -6.32 9.59 17.37
CA SER A 44 -5.27 8.54 17.33
C SER A 44 -3.86 9.08 17.05
N ASN A 45 -3.67 10.40 16.98
CA ASN A 45 -2.45 11.05 16.49
C ASN A 45 -1.17 10.53 17.15
N ARG A 46 -1.16 10.34 18.47
CA ARG A 46 0.04 9.84 19.18
C ARG A 46 0.49 8.50 18.62
N LYS A 47 -0.43 7.52 18.57
CA LYS A 47 -0.12 6.17 18.07
C LYS A 47 0.33 6.22 16.61
N THR A 48 -0.36 7.01 15.79
CA THR A 48 -0.06 7.18 14.37
C THR A 48 1.32 7.79 14.17
N ILE A 49 1.62 8.89 14.85
CA ILE A 49 2.90 9.58 14.75
C ILE A 49 4.04 8.72 15.28
N ASP A 50 3.87 8.04 16.42
CA ASP A 50 4.88 7.11 16.93
C ASP A 50 5.19 5.99 15.92
N THR A 51 4.18 5.46 15.23
CA THR A 51 4.36 4.47 14.17
C THR A 51 5.13 5.03 12.97
N ILE A 52 4.79 6.25 12.52
CA ILE A 52 5.50 6.93 11.43
C ILE A 52 6.96 7.19 11.80
N VAL A 53 7.20 7.70 13.00
CA VAL A 53 8.56 8.00 13.49
C VAL A 53 9.40 6.73 13.54
N ALA A 54 8.87 5.64 14.11
CA ALA A 54 9.55 4.34 14.14
C ALA A 54 9.85 3.82 12.72
N LYS A 55 8.90 3.94 11.80
CA LYS A 55 9.10 3.55 10.39
C LYS A 55 10.19 4.38 9.72
N LEU A 56 10.15 5.70 9.87
CA LEU A 56 11.16 6.59 9.28
C LEU A 56 12.54 6.33 9.87
N GLN A 57 12.65 6.05 11.16
CA GLN A 57 13.92 5.68 11.80
C GLN A 57 14.48 4.40 11.16
N LEU A 58 13.67 3.33 11.01
CA LEU A 58 14.07 2.09 10.34
C LEU A 58 14.52 2.33 8.89
N LEU A 59 13.82 3.18 8.14
CA LEU A 59 14.15 3.48 6.74
C LEU A 59 15.43 4.33 6.60
N THR A 60 15.82 5.07 7.63
CA THR A 60 17.01 5.95 7.64
C THR A 60 18.24 5.30 8.27
N GLU A 61 18.13 4.12 8.87
CA GLU A 61 19.26 3.35 9.37
C GLU A 61 20.22 2.95 8.24
N SER A 62 21.53 2.97 8.54
CA SER A 62 22.58 2.62 7.56
C SER A 62 22.43 1.22 6.99
N ASP A 63 22.00 0.27 7.82
CA ASP A 63 21.83 -1.14 7.50
C ASP A 63 20.44 -1.48 6.93
N SER A 64 19.59 -0.47 6.75
CA SER A 64 18.26 -0.67 6.16
C SER A 64 18.36 -1.26 4.75
N LEU A 65 17.54 -2.28 4.48
CA LEU A 65 17.36 -2.85 3.15
C LEU A 65 16.60 -1.90 2.19
N PHE A 66 16.08 -0.81 2.72
CA PHE A 66 15.29 0.16 1.99
C PHE A 66 16.02 1.51 1.91
N ALA A 67 15.78 2.22 0.86
CA ALA A 67 16.19 3.62 0.68
C ALA A 67 14.95 4.52 0.67
N LEU A 68 14.89 5.47 1.59
CA LEU A 68 13.85 6.49 1.62
C LEU A 68 14.09 7.50 0.49
N LYS A 69 13.11 7.70 -0.39
CA LYS A 69 13.24 8.55 -1.59
C LYS A 69 12.56 9.89 -1.47
N CYS A 70 11.33 9.88 -0.99
CA CYS A 70 10.51 11.09 -0.89
C CYS A 70 9.66 11.04 0.37
N LEU A 71 9.46 12.21 0.95
CA LEU A 71 8.51 12.45 2.02
C LEU A 71 7.66 13.66 1.65
N LYS A 72 6.38 13.44 1.40
CA LYS A 72 5.46 14.51 1.03
C LYS A 72 4.40 14.67 2.12
N PHE A 73 4.16 15.92 2.51
CA PHE A 73 3.16 16.28 3.51
C PHE A 73 2.05 17.04 2.82
N ILE A 74 0.84 16.49 2.82
CA ILE A 74 -0.32 17.10 2.17
C ILE A 74 -1.31 17.49 3.25
N GLY A 75 -1.51 18.78 3.46
CA GLY A 75 -2.51 19.27 4.41
C GLY A 75 -3.85 19.45 3.73
N THR A 76 -4.91 19.09 4.43
CA THR A 76 -6.29 19.23 3.98
C THR A 76 -7.13 19.99 5.00
N ALA A 77 -8.27 20.49 4.57
CA ALA A 77 -9.25 21.16 5.41
C ALA A 77 -10.67 20.68 5.05
N SER A 78 -11.55 20.67 6.05
CA SER A 78 -12.97 20.41 5.83
C SER A 78 -13.63 21.53 5.02
N PRO A 79 -14.73 21.24 4.30
CA PRO A 79 -15.34 22.20 3.37
C PRO A 79 -15.86 23.51 3.96
N GLU A 80 -16.11 23.56 5.27
CA GLU A 80 -16.59 24.79 5.92
C GLU A 80 -15.57 25.96 5.85
N GLY A 81 -16.08 27.18 5.87
CA GLY A 81 -15.25 28.39 5.81
C GLY A 81 -14.94 28.85 4.39
N THR A 82 -14.07 29.82 4.24
CA THR A 82 -13.69 30.39 2.95
C THR A 82 -12.59 29.55 2.27
N VAL A 83 -12.56 29.56 0.94
CA VAL A 83 -11.51 28.87 0.17
C VAL A 83 -10.13 29.38 0.57
N ALA A 84 -9.95 30.71 0.63
CA ALA A 84 -8.66 31.31 0.97
C ALA A 84 -8.16 30.88 2.37
N TYR A 85 -9.06 30.85 3.36
CA TYR A 85 -8.69 30.41 4.70
C TYR A 85 -8.34 28.92 4.74
N ASN A 86 -9.09 28.06 4.03
CA ASN A 86 -8.83 26.63 4.00
C ASN A 86 -7.53 26.31 3.24
N ASN A 87 -7.20 27.04 2.19
CA ASN A 87 -5.90 26.91 1.52
C ASN A 87 -4.75 27.32 2.45
N TYR A 88 -4.88 28.42 3.18
CA TYR A 88 -3.90 28.81 4.18
C TYR A 88 -3.77 27.76 5.29
N LEU A 89 -4.90 27.33 5.86
CA LEU A 89 -4.92 26.38 6.99
C LEU A 89 -4.33 25.02 6.60
N SER A 90 -4.66 24.52 5.43
CA SER A 90 -4.12 23.25 4.91
C SER A 90 -2.62 23.34 4.68
N GLY A 91 -2.11 24.45 4.13
CA GLY A 91 -0.67 24.70 4.01
C GLY A 91 0.04 24.72 5.35
N GLN A 92 -0.54 25.41 6.35
CA GLN A 92 0.04 25.44 7.69
C GLN A 92 0.06 24.04 8.37
N ARG A 93 -0.93 23.20 8.11
CA ARG A 93 -0.95 21.82 8.60
C ARG A 93 0.18 21.00 8.00
N ALA A 94 0.34 21.03 6.67
CA ALA A 94 1.42 20.34 5.97
C ALA A 94 2.80 20.80 6.48
N ASP A 95 3.03 22.11 6.57
CA ASP A 95 4.30 22.69 7.01
C ASP A 95 4.61 22.35 8.47
N ASN A 96 3.63 22.43 9.37
CA ASN A 96 3.82 22.14 10.79
C ASN A 96 4.08 20.64 11.00
N MET A 97 3.43 19.76 10.23
CA MET A 97 3.70 18.34 10.28
C MET A 97 5.11 18.01 9.79
N MET A 98 5.53 18.62 8.68
CA MET A 98 6.90 18.48 8.17
C MET A 98 7.93 18.97 9.20
N LYS A 99 7.71 20.14 9.83
CA LYS A 99 8.58 20.66 10.89
C LYS A 99 8.64 19.73 12.09
N TYR A 100 7.49 19.16 12.49
CA TYR A 100 7.42 18.22 13.59
C TYR A 100 8.25 16.96 13.30
N ILE A 101 8.06 16.33 12.15
CA ILE A 101 8.82 15.13 11.76
C ILE A 101 10.32 15.42 11.71
N LYS A 102 10.74 16.56 11.14
CA LYS A 102 12.15 16.99 11.14
C LYS A 102 12.73 17.21 12.54
N SER A 103 11.91 17.51 13.52
CA SER A 103 12.36 17.72 14.90
C SER A 103 12.58 16.41 15.66
N VAL A 104 11.95 15.32 15.23
CA VAL A 104 11.98 14.02 15.95
C VAL A 104 12.72 12.91 15.20
N VAL A 105 12.96 13.09 13.89
CA VAL A 105 13.69 12.14 13.05
C VAL A 105 14.82 12.84 12.31
N THR A 106 16.02 12.28 12.37
CA THR A 106 17.15 12.73 11.56
C THR A 106 16.97 12.20 10.14
N LEU A 107 16.64 13.10 9.21
CA LEU A 107 16.42 12.76 7.81
C LEU A 107 17.68 13.01 6.98
N PRO A 108 17.98 12.20 5.96
CA PRO A 108 19.11 12.44 5.06
C PRO A 108 18.98 13.76 4.29
N ASP A 109 20.08 14.47 4.08
CA ASP A 109 20.10 15.75 3.33
C ASP A 109 19.66 15.56 1.86
N SER A 110 19.87 14.39 1.30
CA SER A 110 19.48 14.04 -0.07
C SER A 110 17.99 13.74 -0.25
N LEU A 111 17.24 13.64 0.86
CA LEU A 111 15.83 13.29 0.83
C LEU A 111 14.98 14.40 0.20
N ARG A 112 14.13 14.04 -0.77
CA ARG A 112 13.13 14.97 -1.29
C ARG A 112 12.02 15.17 -0.27
N LEU A 113 11.90 16.41 0.21
CA LEU A 113 10.86 16.83 1.13
C LEU A 113 9.98 17.88 0.45
N SER A 114 8.66 17.69 0.55
CA SER A 114 7.70 18.67 0.04
C SER A 114 6.50 18.79 0.95
N SER A 115 5.91 19.99 0.98
CA SER A 115 4.63 20.26 1.63
C SER A 115 3.66 20.84 0.61
N GLU A 116 2.38 20.45 0.69
CA GLU A 116 1.34 20.88 -0.24
C GLU A 116 0.06 21.21 0.51
N ALA A 117 -0.55 22.32 0.11
CA ALA A 117 -1.87 22.73 0.56
C ALA A 117 -2.93 22.18 -0.39
N ALA A 118 -3.68 21.17 0.00
CA ALA A 118 -4.77 20.64 -0.82
C ALA A 118 -6.10 21.40 -0.64
N GLY A 119 -6.16 22.35 0.29
CA GLY A 119 -7.37 23.12 0.54
C GLY A 119 -8.50 22.29 1.11
N ARG A 120 -9.74 22.48 0.59
CA ARG A 120 -10.92 21.73 1.00
C ARG A 120 -10.87 20.29 0.47
N ASN A 121 -11.05 19.31 1.37
CA ASN A 121 -11.00 17.89 1.03
C ASN A 121 -12.36 17.38 0.50
N TRP A 122 -12.68 17.74 -0.74
CA TRP A 122 -13.90 17.31 -1.41
C TRP A 122 -13.87 15.82 -1.78
N VAL A 123 -12.71 15.30 -2.12
CA VAL A 123 -12.53 13.85 -2.41
C VAL A 123 -12.77 13.02 -1.17
N GLY A 124 -12.18 13.41 -0.04
CA GLY A 124 -12.41 12.73 1.23
C GLY A 124 -13.88 12.80 1.65
N LEU A 125 -14.54 13.95 1.46
CA LEU A 125 -15.98 14.06 1.72
C LEU A 125 -16.79 13.10 0.85
N TYR A 126 -16.49 13.01 -0.44
CA TYR A 126 -17.15 12.08 -1.36
C TYR A 126 -17.04 10.63 -0.85
N VAL A 127 -15.83 10.22 -0.47
CA VAL A 127 -15.56 8.86 0.05
C VAL A 127 -16.33 8.60 1.35
N LEU A 128 -16.37 9.58 2.27
CA LEU A 128 -17.11 9.44 3.52
C LEU A 128 -18.62 9.31 3.31
N VAL A 129 -19.18 10.09 2.38
CA VAL A 129 -20.61 10.00 2.01
C VAL A 129 -20.94 8.69 1.30
N ASP A 130 -20.03 8.20 0.44
CA ASP A 130 -20.22 6.91 -0.24
C ASP A 130 -20.27 5.73 0.74
N ASN A 131 -19.49 5.80 1.80
CA ASN A 131 -19.40 4.75 2.81
C ASN A 131 -20.47 4.86 3.94
N ASP A 132 -21.26 5.93 3.99
CA ASP A 132 -22.25 6.12 5.05
C ASP A 132 -23.68 6.15 4.47
N PRO A 133 -24.45 5.08 4.67
CA PRO A 133 -25.86 5.02 4.20
C PRO A 133 -26.82 5.95 4.96
N ASN A 134 -26.40 6.51 6.09
CA ASN A 134 -27.26 7.34 6.93
C ASN A 134 -27.26 8.82 6.56
N VAL A 135 -26.49 9.22 5.54
CA VAL A 135 -26.47 10.61 5.06
C VAL A 135 -27.85 10.99 4.52
N PRO A 136 -28.47 12.06 5.05
CA PRO A 136 -29.74 12.56 4.51
C PRO A 136 -29.60 12.96 3.04
N ALA A 137 -30.58 12.62 2.21
CA ALA A 137 -30.57 12.85 0.77
C ALA A 137 -29.27 12.38 0.08
N ARG A 138 -28.69 11.25 0.52
CA ARG A 138 -27.37 10.73 0.08
C ARG A 138 -27.22 10.74 -1.44
N SER A 139 -28.22 10.30 -2.20
CA SER A 139 -28.13 10.25 -3.66
C SER A 139 -27.96 11.64 -4.28
N GLU A 140 -28.62 12.66 -3.75
CA GLU A 140 -28.49 14.04 -4.20
C GLU A 140 -27.13 14.64 -3.81
N VAL A 141 -26.67 14.37 -2.57
CA VAL A 141 -25.32 14.75 -2.11
C VAL A 141 -24.26 14.13 -2.99
N MET A 142 -24.35 12.84 -3.29
CA MET A 142 -23.39 12.15 -4.16
C MET A 142 -23.37 12.71 -5.57
N ALA A 143 -24.53 13.00 -6.16
CA ALA A 143 -24.62 13.61 -7.48
C ALA A 143 -23.98 15.01 -7.47
N TYR A 144 -24.23 15.80 -6.44
CA TYR A 144 -23.63 17.11 -6.28
C TYR A 144 -22.11 17.06 -6.13
N LEU A 145 -21.60 16.19 -5.22
CA LEU A 145 -20.16 16.02 -5.03
C LEU A 145 -19.47 15.53 -6.30
N THR A 146 -20.14 14.68 -7.10
CA THR A 146 -19.60 14.29 -8.41
C THR A 146 -19.44 15.50 -9.33
N THR A 147 -20.40 16.41 -9.35
CA THR A 147 -20.30 17.65 -10.16
C THR A 147 -19.12 18.51 -9.68
N VAL A 148 -18.95 18.69 -8.37
CA VAL A 148 -17.82 19.44 -7.80
C VAL A 148 -16.48 18.80 -8.19
N LEU A 149 -16.37 17.48 -8.16
CA LEU A 149 -15.15 16.77 -8.56
C LEU A 149 -14.92 16.85 -10.08
N ASP A 150 -15.96 16.79 -10.90
CA ASP A 150 -15.85 16.95 -12.36
C ASP A 150 -15.34 18.36 -12.72
N ASP A 151 -15.75 19.40 -11.99
CA ASP A 151 -15.21 20.77 -12.14
C ASP A 151 -13.69 20.80 -11.88
N PHE A 152 -13.20 20.14 -10.83
CA PHE A 152 -11.77 20.05 -10.57
C PHE A 152 -11.01 19.28 -11.65
N PHE A 153 -11.58 18.21 -12.19
CA PHE A 153 -10.96 17.47 -13.31
C PHE A 153 -10.97 18.26 -14.61
N ALA A 154 -11.92 19.19 -14.76
CA ALA A 154 -11.93 20.15 -15.86
C ALA A 154 -10.93 21.32 -15.66
N GLY A 155 -10.16 21.30 -14.55
CA GLY A 155 -9.16 22.32 -14.23
C GLY A 155 -9.74 23.58 -13.58
N GLN A 156 -10.98 23.52 -13.11
CA GLN A 156 -11.58 24.63 -12.36
C GLN A 156 -11.06 24.63 -10.91
N SER A 157 -10.88 25.84 -10.38
CA SER A 157 -10.48 26.03 -8.97
C SER A 157 -11.68 25.94 -8.03
N ASP A 158 -11.44 25.54 -6.80
CA ASP A 158 -12.44 25.59 -5.74
C ASP A 158 -13.00 27.00 -5.56
N ASN A 159 -14.30 27.11 -5.32
CA ASN A 159 -14.98 28.38 -5.18
C ASN A 159 -16.07 28.34 -4.09
N ALA A 160 -16.62 29.51 -3.74
CA ALA A 160 -17.63 29.60 -2.69
C ALA A 160 -18.94 28.90 -3.05
N ALA A 161 -19.31 28.82 -4.34
CA ALA A 161 -20.55 28.21 -4.77
C ALA A 161 -20.61 26.71 -4.46
N HIS A 162 -19.46 26.00 -4.48
CA HIS A 162 -19.41 24.59 -4.10
C HIS A 162 -19.91 24.34 -2.66
N LEU A 163 -19.54 25.18 -1.71
CA LEU A 163 -20.04 25.05 -0.35
C LEU A 163 -21.50 25.47 -0.21
N GLU A 164 -21.88 26.56 -0.85
CA GLU A 164 -23.27 27.06 -0.77
C GLU A 164 -24.24 26.08 -1.44
N GLY A 165 -23.89 25.46 -2.56
CA GLY A 165 -24.69 24.41 -3.17
C GLY A 165 -24.88 23.20 -2.26
N LEU A 166 -23.81 22.76 -1.59
CA LEU A 166 -23.88 21.65 -0.62
C LEU A 166 -24.83 21.97 0.54
N LYS A 167 -24.87 23.23 1.03
CA LYS A 167 -25.75 23.67 2.10
C LYS A 167 -27.23 23.70 1.73
N MET A 168 -27.55 23.79 0.45
CA MET A 168 -28.94 23.85 -0.01
C MET A 168 -29.61 22.48 -0.09
N ILE A 169 -28.85 21.39 -0.14
CA ILE A 169 -29.37 20.04 -0.27
C ILE A 169 -30.21 19.67 0.96
N ASP A 170 -31.40 19.15 0.73
CA ASP A 170 -32.34 18.72 1.78
C ASP A 170 -32.59 19.80 2.84
N GLY A 171 -32.71 21.07 2.43
CA GLY A 171 -32.90 22.18 3.34
C GLY A 171 -31.80 22.35 4.39
N GLY A 172 -30.60 21.84 4.12
CA GLY A 172 -29.43 21.93 5.01
C GLY A 172 -29.27 20.74 5.99
N GLN A 173 -30.18 19.77 5.99
CA GLN A 173 -30.08 18.61 6.89
C GLN A 173 -28.89 17.74 6.54
N ALA A 174 -28.65 17.49 5.24
CA ALA A 174 -27.48 16.78 4.75
C ALA A 174 -26.17 17.45 5.19
N TYR A 175 -26.08 18.78 5.04
CA TYR A 175 -24.91 19.54 5.48
C TYR A 175 -24.70 19.45 6.99
N ALA A 176 -25.74 19.60 7.79
CA ALA A 176 -25.65 19.49 9.26
C ALA A 176 -25.16 18.10 9.70
N TYR A 177 -25.63 17.05 9.05
CA TYR A 177 -25.16 15.69 9.29
C TYR A 177 -23.66 15.53 8.97
N MET A 178 -23.23 15.94 7.79
CA MET A 178 -21.82 15.87 7.36
C MET A 178 -20.92 16.74 8.22
N TYR A 179 -21.36 17.92 8.63
CA TYR A 179 -20.61 18.81 9.51
C TYR A 179 -20.25 18.16 10.84
N ASN A 180 -21.19 17.42 11.45
CA ASN A 180 -21.01 16.80 12.74
C ASN A 180 -20.25 15.45 12.67
N ASN A 181 -20.48 14.65 11.62
CA ASN A 181 -20.02 13.26 11.57
C ASN A 181 -18.82 13.03 10.64
N MET A 182 -18.62 13.90 9.63
CA MET A 182 -17.64 13.70 8.59
C MET A 182 -16.54 14.78 8.55
N PHE A 183 -16.89 16.06 8.70
CA PHE A 183 -15.92 17.15 8.62
C PHE A 183 -14.75 17.05 9.60
N PRO A 184 -14.89 16.54 10.83
CA PRO A 184 -13.75 16.29 11.71
C PRO A 184 -12.68 15.37 11.07
N LYS A 185 -13.09 14.38 10.27
CA LYS A 185 -12.21 13.43 9.59
C LYS A 185 -11.53 14.01 8.34
N LEU A 186 -11.94 15.18 7.88
CA LEU A 186 -11.37 15.87 6.70
C LEU A 186 -10.31 16.92 7.08
N ARG A 187 -10.01 17.07 8.36
CA ARG A 187 -9.05 18.03 8.90
C ARG A 187 -7.76 17.31 9.21
N GLU A 188 -6.97 17.01 8.19
CA GLU A 188 -5.85 16.10 8.30
C GLU A 188 -4.58 16.63 7.61
N SER A 189 -3.45 16.02 7.94
CA SER A 189 -2.26 15.99 7.10
C SER A 189 -1.99 14.55 6.71
N ILE A 190 -1.90 14.29 5.43
CA ILE A 190 -1.48 13.01 4.86
C ILE A 190 0.04 13.05 4.73
N ILE A 191 0.71 12.08 5.30
CA ILE A 191 2.15 11.88 5.18
C ILE A 191 2.37 10.76 4.19
N HIS A 192 2.85 11.11 3.02
CA HIS A 192 3.18 10.18 1.95
C HIS A 192 4.66 9.83 2.00
N ILE A 193 4.96 8.54 2.17
CA ILE A 193 6.31 8.00 2.28
C ILE A 193 6.59 7.13 1.06
N GLU A 194 7.58 7.53 0.27
CA GLU A 194 8.06 6.77 -0.89
C GLU A 194 9.43 6.19 -0.59
N TYR A 195 9.60 4.88 -0.72
CA TYR A 195 10.86 4.18 -0.48
C TYR A 195 11.01 2.99 -1.45
N GLU A 196 12.23 2.56 -1.67
CA GLU A 196 12.55 1.42 -2.54
C GLU A 196 13.49 0.43 -1.85
N PHE A 197 13.57 -0.79 -2.37
CA PHE A 197 14.61 -1.72 -1.98
C PHE A 197 15.98 -1.22 -2.47
N LYS A 198 16.96 -1.16 -1.59
CA LYS A 198 18.33 -0.91 -2.00
C LYS A 198 18.77 -2.09 -2.90
N PRO A 199 19.32 -1.82 -4.10
CA PRO A 199 19.89 -2.87 -4.91
C PRO A 199 20.97 -3.56 -4.09
N TYR A 200 20.95 -4.90 -4.08
CA TYR A 200 21.99 -5.68 -3.45
C TYR A 200 23.31 -5.36 -4.13
N GLU A 201 24.12 -4.52 -3.50
CA GLU A 201 25.52 -4.39 -3.94
C GLU A 201 26.15 -5.75 -3.73
N LYS A 202 26.45 -6.44 -4.85
CA LYS A 202 27.35 -7.61 -4.80
C LYS A 202 28.55 -7.16 -4.01
N LEU A 203 28.69 -7.70 -2.78
CA LEU A 203 29.92 -7.55 -2.01
C LEU A 203 31.05 -7.79 -3.01
N GLN A 204 31.88 -6.78 -3.25
CA GLN A 204 33.07 -7.00 -4.06
C GLN A 204 33.76 -8.20 -3.45
N PRO A 205 34.03 -9.26 -4.20
CA PRO A 205 34.72 -10.41 -3.64
C PRO A 205 35.94 -9.84 -2.93
N LEU A 206 36.04 -10.09 -1.62
CA LEU A 206 37.22 -9.77 -0.84
C LEU A 206 38.38 -10.19 -1.70
N GLY A 207 39.17 -9.19 -2.16
CA GLY A 207 40.23 -9.45 -3.13
C GLY A 207 41.02 -10.64 -2.64
N VAL A 208 40.99 -11.72 -3.42
CA VAL A 208 41.80 -12.89 -3.12
C VAL A 208 43.22 -12.33 -3.04
N PRO A 209 43.92 -12.49 -1.90
CA PRO A 209 45.28 -11.98 -1.79
C PRO A 209 46.04 -12.56 -2.97
N VAL A 210 46.53 -11.67 -3.86
CA VAL A 210 47.35 -12.10 -4.99
C VAL A 210 48.58 -12.72 -4.36
N PHE A 211 48.69 -14.03 -4.45
CA PHE A 211 49.86 -14.76 -3.98
C PHE A 211 51.04 -14.25 -4.84
N ASP A 212 51.94 -13.51 -4.22
CA ASP A 212 53.19 -13.12 -4.89
C ASP A 212 54.04 -14.39 -5.05
N PRO A 213 54.24 -14.87 -6.28
CA PRO A 213 55.03 -16.10 -6.52
C PRO A 213 56.51 -15.95 -6.12
N ALA A 214 56.95 -14.74 -5.75
CA ALA A 214 58.30 -14.49 -5.26
C ALA A 214 58.52 -14.83 -3.77
N LEU A 215 57.43 -14.97 -3.00
CA LEU A 215 57.52 -15.41 -1.59
C LEU A 215 57.61 -16.93 -1.51
N LYS A 216 58.83 -17.45 -1.64
CA LYS A 216 59.16 -18.82 -1.31
C LYS A 216 59.10 -18.97 0.25
N TYR A 217 57.94 -19.25 0.80
CA TYR A 217 57.86 -19.76 2.12
C TYR A 217 58.35 -21.22 2.12
N ALA A 218 59.41 -21.50 2.87
CA ALA A 218 59.73 -22.86 3.28
C ALA A 218 58.55 -23.40 4.11
N MET A 219 57.73 -24.20 3.48
CA MET A 219 56.68 -24.91 4.22
C MET A 219 57.38 -25.96 5.12
N PRO A 220 57.09 -25.99 6.43
CA PRO A 220 57.43 -27.15 7.22
C PRO A 220 56.61 -28.34 6.67
N ASP A 221 57.22 -29.52 6.59
CA ASP A 221 56.59 -30.80 6.21
C ASP A 221 55.49 -31.15 7.20
N THR A 222 54.37 -30.47 7.15
CA THR A 222 53.17 -30.82 7.91
C THR A 222 52.18 -31.35 6.86
N GLU A 223 51.77 -32.59 7.01
CA GLU A 223 50.69 -33.19 6.25
C GLU A 223 49.51 -32.21 6.22
N LEU A 224 49.20 -31.71 5.03
CA LEU A 224 48.01 -30.91 4.80
C LEU A 224 46.81 -31.80 5.09
N ILE A 225 46.22 -31.64 6.27
CA ILE A 225 44.84 -32.08 6.49
C ILE A 225 44.01 -31.30 5.47
N PRO A 226 43.33 -31.98 4.51
CA PRO A 226 42.46 -31.27 3.61
C PRO A 226 41.37 -30.63 4.46
N VAL A 227 41.49 -29.33 4.69
CA VAL A 227 40.35 -28.54 5.12
C VAL A 227 39.33 -28.71 4.00
N GLY A 228 38.30 -29.51 4.28
CA GLY A 228 37.23 -29.72 3.32
C GLY A 228 36.80 -28.34 2.83
N MET A 229 37.07 -28.08 1.56
CA MET A 229 36.38 -27.00 0.89
C MET A 229 34.91 -27.27 1.10
N SER A 230 34.29 -26.50 1.98
CA SER A 230 32.86 -26.35 1.99
C SER A 230 32.54 -25.93 0.56
N SER A 231 32.03 -26.88 -0.22
CA SER A 231 31.43 -26.55 -1.48
C SER A 231 30.45 -25.43 -1.17
N ASN A 232 30.65 -24.24 -1.73
CA ASN A 232 29.60 -23.27 -1.81
C ASN A 232 28.44 -24.02 -2.45
N GLU A 233 27.49 -24.45 -1.63
CA GLU A 233 26.21 -24.85 -2.14
C GLU A 233 25.69 -23.55 -2.79
N GLU A 234 25.78 -23.49 -4.10
CA GLU A 234 25.03 -22.51 -4.86
C GLU A 234 23.58 -22.72 -4.43
N HIS A 235 23.08 -21.83 -3.59
CA HIS A 235 21.67 -21.78 -3.27
C HIS A 235 20.95 -21.32 -4.55
N ASN A 236 20.71 -22.29 -5.43
CA ASN A 236 19.88 -22.06 -6.59
C ASN A 236 18.49 -21.72 -6.09
N PHE A 237 18.06 -20.49 -6.35
CA PHE A 237 16.72 -20.03 -6.06
C PHE A 237 15.75 -20.73 -7.00
N TYR A 238 14.89 -21.58 -6.45
CA TYR A 238 13.84 -22.27 -7.22
C TYR A 238 12.49 -21.68 -6.92
N MET A 239 11.82 -21.21 -7.98
CA MET A 239 10.45 -20.73 -7.95
C MET A 239 9.64 -21.43 -9.03
N ALA A 240 8.40 -21.80 -8.72
CA ALA A 240 7.45 -22.33 -9.68
C ALA A 240 6.17 -21.49 -9.69
N LEU A 241 5.74 -21.07 -10.88
CA LEU A 241 4.41 -20.48 -11.09
C LEU A 241 3.48 -21.59 -11.57
N LYS A 242 2.28 -21.68 -11.00
CA LYS A 242 1.31 -22.74 -11.26
C LYS A 242 -0.09 -22.15 -11.37
N THR A 243 -0.97 -22.84 -12.10
CA THR A 243 -2.41 -22.59 -12.07
C THR A 243 -3.14 -23.87 -11.66
N ASN A 244 -4.37 -23.75 -11.17
CA ASN A 244 -5.22 -24.87 -10.82
C ASN A 244 -6.25 -25.10 -11.94
N MET A 245 -6.00 -26.10 -12.77
CA MET A 245 -6.86 -26.42 -13.91
C MET A 245 -8.32 -26.67 -13.54
N LEU A 246 -8.60 -27.17 -12.32
CA LEU A 246 -9.97 -27.39 -11.86
C LEU A 246 -10.68 -26.04 -11.62
N TYR A 247 -10.00 -25.09 -10.99
CA TYR A 247 -10.55 -23.74 -10.79
C TYR A 247 -10.69 -22.99 -12.11
N ASP A 248 -9.71 -23.13 -13.00
CA ASP A 248 -9.78 -22.54 -14.34
C ASP A 248 -10.95 -23.09 -15.16
N ALA A 249 -11.21 -24.40 -15.07
CA ALA A 249 -12.37 -25.05 -15.70
C ALA A 249 -13.72 -24.58 -15.12
N LEU A 250 -13.74 -24.15 -13.85
CA LEU A 250 -14.90 -23.55 -13.19
C LEU A 250 -14.99 -22.02 -13.42
N ALA A 251 -14.20 -21.49 -14.36
CA ALA A 251 -14.09 -20.06 -14.64
C ALA A 251 -13.65 -19.22 -13.42
N LEU A 252 -12.82 -19.80 -12.55
CA LEU A 252 -12.17 -19.17 -11.40
C LEU A 252 -10.66 -19.13 -11.64
N PRO A 253 -10.14 -18.19 -12.45
CA PRO A 253 -8.70 -18.10 -12.70
C PRO A 253 -7.92 -18.09 -11.39
N SER A 254 -6.88 -18.91 -11.34
CA SER A 254 -6.02 -19.05 -10.16
C SER A 254 -4.56 -18.89 -10.53
N LEU A 255 -3.79 -18.28 -9.62
CA LEU A 255 -2.34 -18.14 -9.74
C LEU A 255 -1.68 -18.55 -8.43
N SER A 256 -0.68 -19.40 -8.56
CA SER A 256 0.12 -19.87 -7.43
C SER A 256 1.60 -19.59 -7.66
N ALA A 257 2.28 -19.09 -6.63
CA ALA A 257 3.73 -18.99 -6.61
C ALA A 257 4.28 -19.88 -5.51
N GLU A 258 5.22 -20.75 -5.86
CA GLU A 258 5.88 -21.65 -4.93
C GLU A 258 7.38 -21.39 -4.89
N PHE A 259 7.91 -21.26 -3.68
CA PHE A 259 9.32 -20.97 -3.40
C PHE A 259 9.93 -22.12 -2.62
N TYR A 260 11.01 -22.68 -3.13
CA TYR A 260 11.77 -23.70 -2.42
C TYR A 260 12.67 -23.06 -1.35
N LEU A 261 12.51 -23.49 -0.11
CA LEU A 261 13.25 -22.96 1.05
C LEU A 261 14.51 -23.76 1.39
N GLY A 262 14.79 -24.83 0.65
CA GLY A 262 15.84 -25.78 1.00
C GLY A 262 15.38 -26.85 1.99
N LYS A 263 16.23 -27.85 2.25
CA LYS A 263 15.97 -28.98 3.18
C LYS A 263 14.61 -29.64 2.96
N ASP A 264 14.20 -29.76 1.69
CA ASP A 264 12.96 -30.42 1.27
C ASP A 264 11.67 -29.67 1.61
N PHE A 265 11.73 -28.39 1.97
CA PHE A 265 10.56 -27.56 2.24
C PHE A 265 10.33 -26.51 1.16
N SER A 266 9.04 -26.22 0.91
CA SER A 266 8.62 -25.06 0.11
C SER A 266 7.47 -24.33 0.79
N ILE A 267 7.32 -23.05 0.43
CA ILE A 267 6.16 -22.24 0.75
C ILE A 267 5.41 -21.91 -0.55
N VAL A 268 4.09 -21.98 -0.50
CA VAL A 268 3.21 -21.71 -1.63
C VAL A 268 2.20 -20.66 -1.22
N GLY A 269 2.02 -19.65 -2.06
CA GLY A 269 0.90 -18.73 -1.99
C GLY A 269 -0.01 -18.94 -3.21
N ASN A 270 -1.30 -19.12 -2.97
CA ASN A 270 -2.31 -19.26 -4.00
C ASN A 270 -3.28 -18.09 -3.96
N TRP A 271 -3.67 -17.58 -5.12
CA TRP A 271 -4.72 -16.60 -5.25
C TRP A 271 -5.68 -16.98 -6.36
N THR A 272 -6.98 -16.78 -6.08
CA THR A 272 -8.09 -17.05 -7.00
C THR A 272 -9.01 -15.84 -7.02
N TYR A 273 -9.43 -15.45 -8.22
CA TYR A 273 -10.38 -14.37 -8.41
C TYR A 273 -11.24 -14.65 -9.64
N GLY A 274 -12.55 -14.75 -9.44
CA GLY A 274 -13.51 -14.84 -10.51
C GLY A 274 -14.69 -13.89 -10.27
N TRP A 275 -15.09 -13.17 -11.30
CA TRP A 275 -16.27 -12.31 -11.29
C TRP A 275 -16.95 -12.39 -12.65
N TRP A 276 -18.17 -12.91 -12.63
CA TRP A 276 -19.00 -13.06 -13.82
C TRP A 276 -20.38 -12.49 -13.54
N ASP A 277 -20.89 -11.70 -14.47
CA ASP A 277 -22.19 -11.07 -14.42
C ASP A 277 -22.90 -11.25 -15.76
N THR A 278 -24.20 -11.58 -15.70
CA THR A 278 -25.03 -11.71 -16.90
C THR A 278 -26.35 -10.98 -16.63
N ASP A 279 -26.41 -9.70 -17.03
CA ASP A 279 -27.54 -8.78 -16.82
C ASP A 279 -28.91 -9.34 -17.30
N ARG A 280 -28.92 -10.12 -18.38
CA ARG A 280 -30.15 -10.67 -18.98
C ARG A 280 -30.84 -11.76 -18.19
N SER A 281 -30.13 -12.46 -17.29
CA SER A 281 -30.65 -13.64 -16.59
C SER A 281 -30.54 -13.55 -15.07
N HIS A 282 -30.22 -12.39 -14.52
CA HIS A 282 -29.97 -12.18 -13.09
C HIS A 282 -29.07 -13.30 -12.52
N ARG A 283 -27.98 -13.58 -13.22
CA ARG A 283 -26.97 -14.53 -12.77
C ARG A 283 -25.71 -13.77 -12.44
N TYR A 284 -25.34 -13.82 -11.19
CA TYR A 284 -24.14 -13.21 -10.66
C TYR A 284 -23.29 -14.28 -9.96
N TRP A 285 -22.01 -14.30 -10.28
CA TRP A 285 -21.06 -15.20 -9.65
C TRP A 285 -19.77 -14.45 -9.35
N ARG A 286 -19.42 -14.40 -8.09
CA ARG A 286 -18.17 -13.84 -7.62
C ARG A 286 -17.56 -14.78 -6.59
N ALA A 287 -16.28 -15.14 -6.77
CA ALA A 287 -15.49 -15.83 -5.77
C ALA A 287 -14.07 -15.28 -5.79
N TYR A 288 -13.54 -14.99 -4.63
CA TYR A 288 -12.16 -14.55 -4.48
C TYR A 288 -11.59 -15.01 -3.15
N GLY A 289 -10.30 -15.27 -3.14
CA GLY A 289 -9.61 -15.70 -1.95
C GLY A 289 -8.19 -16.12 -2.21
N GLY A 290 -7.55 -16.61 -1.18
CA GLY A 290 -6.19 -17.11 -1.26
C GLY A 290 -5.86 -17.99 -0.08
N ASP A 291 -4.82 -18.77 -0.25
CA ASP A 291 -4.26 -19.59 0.81
C ASP A 291 -2.73 -19.57 0.77
N VAL A 292 -2.14 -19.90 1.90
CA VAL A 292 -0.70 -20.15 2.04
C VAL A 292 -0.51 -21.56 2.54
N ALA A 293 0.44 -22.29 1.94
CA ALA A 293 0.78 -23.64 2.34
C ALA A 293 2.28 -23.78 2.57
N VAL A 294 2.63 -24.61 3.54
CA VAL A 294 4.00 -25.15 3.70
C VAL A 294 3.98 -26.61 3.28
N ARG A 295 4.89 -27.00 2.38
CA ARG A 295 5.00 -28.36 1.84
C ARG A 295 6.34 -28.97 2.18
N TRP A 296 6.31 -30.25 2.51
CA TRP A 296 7.47 -31.10 2.65
C TRP A 296 7.52 -32.09 1.46
N TRP A 297 8.67 -32.11 0.79
CA TRP A 297 8.91 -32.89 -0.41
C TRP A 297 9.73 -34.13 -0.09
N PHE A 298 9.28 -35.32 -0.54
CA PHE A 298 9.93 -36.58 -0.28
C PHE A 298 9.98 -37.47 -1.54
N GLY A 299 10.94 -38.39 -1.59
CA GLY A 299 11.18 -39.26 -2.73
C GLY A 299 12.55 -39.01 -3.39
N SER A 300 12.83 -39.75 -4.47
CA SER A 300 14.09 -39.58 -5.22
C SER A 300 14.05 -38.31 -6.04
N LYS A 301 14.85 -37.31 -5.67
CA LYS A 301 14.92 -35.99 -6.34
C LYS A 301 16.10 -35.94 -7.30
N GLU A 302 15.88 -35.39 -8.48
CA GLU A 302 16.97 -34.84 -9.26
C GLU A 302 17.46 -33.55 -8.57
N LYS A 303 18.77 -33.38 -8.40
CA LYS A 303 19.36 -32.21 -7.72
C LYS A 303 18.88 -30.86 -8.31
N ASP A 304 18.54 -30.85 -9.59
CA ASP A 304 18.16 -29.65 -10.33
C ASP A 304 16.64 -29.41 -10.37
N LYS A 305 15.82 -30.27 -9.77
CA LYS A 305 14.36 -30.17 -9.79
C LYS A 305 13.71 -30.48 -8.44
N PRO A 306 13.90 -29.63 -7.42
CA PRO A 306 13.47 -29.93 -6.07
C PRO A 306 11.94 -29.99 -5.87
N LEU A 307 11.14 -29.41 -6.79
CA LEU A 307 9.67 -29.32 -6.69
C LEU A 307 8.94 -30.30 -7.60
N THR A 308 9.50 -31.47 -7.89
CA THR A 308 8.95 -32.41 -8.91
C THR A 308 8.55 -33.79 -8.39
N VAL A 309 8.76 -34.08 -7.10
CA VAL A 309 8.42 -35.39 -6.49
C VAL A 309 7.15 -35.29 -5.63
N HIS A 310 6.92 -36.29 -4.77
CA HIS A 310 5.78 -36.30 -3.87
C HIS A 310 5.94 -35.25 -2.76
N ASN A 311 4.84 -34.61 -2.39
CA ASN A 311 4.81 -33.68 -1.28
C ASN A 311 3.59 -33.91 -0.40
N ILE A 312 3.70 -33.51 0.86
CA ILE A 312 2.61 -33.34 1.81
C ILE A 312 2.68 -31.94 2.38
N GLY A 313 1.56 -31.28 2.57
CA GLY A 313 1.55 -29.90 3.06
C GLY A 313 0.38 -29.61 3.96
N VAL A 314 0.58 -28.55 4.77
CA VAL A 314 -0.47 -27.93 5.57
C VAL A 314 -0.75 -26.56 4.98
N TYR A 315 -2.02 -26.24 4.81
CA TYR A 315 -2.44 -24.95 4.28
C TYR A 315 -3.49 -24.29 5.16
N GLY A 316 -3.53 -22.95 5.10
CA GLY A 316 -4.57 -22.14 5.69
C GLY A 316 -4.94 -21.05 4.70
N GLY A 317 -6.24 -20.79 4.55
CA GLY A 317 -6.69 -19.80 3.60
C GLY A 317 -8.12 -19.35 3.85
N VAL A 318 -8.53 -18.35 3.07
CA VAL A 318 -9.87 -17.76 3.11
C VAL A 318 -10.40 -17.67 1.69
N LEU A 319 -11.66 -18.06 1.51
CA LEU A 319 -12.40 -17.92 0.25
C LEU A 319 -13.73 -17.25 0.55
N THR A 320 -13.98 -16.13 -0.10
CA THR A 320 -15.27 -15.42 -0.06
C THR A 320 -16.01 -15.67 -1.36
N TYR A 321 -17.29 -16.00 -1.29
CA TYR A 321 -18.12 -16.24 -2.47
C TYR A 321 -19.47 -15.56 -2.36
N TYR A 322 -20.02 -15.20 -3.51
CA TYR A 322 -21.35 -14.69 -3.69
C TYR A 322 -21.94 -15.24 -4.98
N PHE A 323 -23.10 -15.90 -4.88
CA PHE A 323 -23.83 -16.46 -6.02
C PHE A 323 -25.25 -15.95 -6.04
N GLU A 324 -25.74 -15.59 -7.20
CA GLU A 324 -27.13 -15.26 -7.43
C GLU A 324 -27.61 -15.96 -8.69
N PHE A 325 -28.69 -16.72 -8.58
CA PHE A 325 -29.33 -17.41 -9.67
C PHE A 325 -30.84 -17.14 -9.63
N GLY A 326 -31.34 -16.33 -10.61
CA GLY A 326 -32.74 -16.05 -10.76
C GLY A 326 -33.38 -15.29 -9.59
N GLY A 327 -32.65 -14.36 -8.97
CA GLY A 327 -33.13 -13.52 -7.86
C GLY A 327 -32.99 -14.15 -6.45
N LEU A 328 -32.35 -15.31 -6.35
CA LEU A 328 -31.96 -15.91 -5.05
C LEU A 328 -30.44 -15.84 -4.91
N GLY A 329 -29.97 -15.07 -3.92
CA GLY A 329 -28.55 -14.87 -3.64
C GLY A 329 -28.06 -15.70 -2.45
N HIS A 330 -26.85 -16.24 -2.56
CA HIS A 330 -26.12 -16.93 -1.48
C HIS A 330 -24.74 -16.34 -1.33
N MET A 331 -24.36 -16.01 -0.11
CA MET A 331 -23.09 -15.40 0.24
C MET A 331 -22.46 -16.15 1.41
N GLY A 332 -21.13 -16.33 1.36
CA GLY A 332 -20.34 -16.92 2.45
C GLY A 332 -18.86 -16.56 2.36
N GLY A 333 -18.17 -16.74 3.48
CA GLY A 333 -16.73 -16.48 3.59
C GLY A 333 -16.18 -17.00 4.89
#